data_15afb4604603eba4109a3972f112b215
#
_entry.id   15afb4604603eba4109a3972f112b215
#
_cell.length_a   1.000
_cell.length_b   1.000
_cell.length_c   1.000
_cell.angle_alpha   90.00
_cell.angle_beta   90.00
_cell.angle_gamma   90.00
#
_symmetry.space_group_name_H-M   'P 1'
#
loop_
_entity.id
_entity.type
_entity.pdbx_description
1 polymer ?
#
loop_
_entity_poly.entity_id
_entity_poly.type
_entity_poly.pdbx_seq_one_letter_code
_entity_poly.pdbx_strand_id
1 'polypeptide(L)'
;MPPSPPAPLWKPEDWQQRLAELEPAAAGQPSTDLKDAPLRRDVRLLGTLLGEVLREQAGDALYEQVEELRRLSIHMRQAGSSPEGLLQQASGSMRDMTLAQAAGLTRAFAFYFELINLAETNHRKRRRAALQLEQDARPQRGGLRGTLRRMKETGYSAEESLALLQRIHITPTFTAHPTEVARRAVMFKRRRMARVLEQLGAIPLPDPVLQSLEDSLRTEITALWETDEVRSISPSVIDEVKMGLDYYDASLLEALPQVYAEVRLAFAAECGLNLRPEELPRLLSFASWIGGDRDGNPNVHP
;
A
#
# COMPACT_ATOMS: atom_id res chain seq x y z
N MET A 1 -24.70 -34.38 -2.32
CA MET A 1 -23.34 -33.91 -2.46
C MET A 1 -23.34 -32.43 -2.06
N PRO A 2 -22.43 -31.97 -1.22
CA PRO A 2 -22.28 -30.51 -1.03
C PRO A 2 -21.97 -29.86 -2.38
N PRO A 3 -22.44 -28.65 -2.66
CA PRO A 3 -22.10 -27.93 -3.88
C PRO A 3 -20.58 -27.78 -3.96
N SER A 4 -20.01 -27.95 -5.14
CA SER A 4 -18.60 -27.71 -5.36
C SER A 4 -18.27 -26.27 -4.95
N PRO A 5 -17.15 -26.04 -4.27
CA PRO A 5 -16.75 -24.70 -3.91
C PRO A 5 -16.68 -23.82 -5.17
N PRO A 6 -17.04 -22.54 -5.08
CA PRO A 6 -16.93 -21.63 -6.21
C PRO A 6 -15.47 -21.58 -6.69
N ALA A 7 -15.29 -21.42 -8.00
CA ALA A 7 -13.95 -21.26 -8.56
C ALA A 7 -13.30 -20.00 -7.96
N PRO A 8 -11.99 -20.04 -7.68
CA PRO A 8 -11.29 -18.88 -7.14
C PRO A 8 -11.38 -17.70 -8.10
N LEU A 9 -11.55 -16.51 -7.56
CA LEU A 9 -11.58 -15.25 -8.32
C LEU A 9 -10.25 -15.01 -9.04
N TRP A 10 -9.19 -15.53 -8.46
CA TRP A 10 -7.86 -15.67 -9.05
C TRP A 10 -7.80 -16.96 -9.86
N LYS A 11 -7.86 -16.84 -11.20
CA LYS A 11 -7.89 -18.01 -12.06
C LYS A 11 -6.49 -18.56 -12.33
N PRO A 12 -6.30 -19.90 -12.24
CA PRO A 12 -5.02 -20.55 -12.53
C PRO A 12 -4.51 -20.31 -13.96
N GLU A 13 -5.40 -20.12 -14.92
CA GLU A 13 -5.05 -19.80 -16.30
C GLU A 13 -4.25 -18.51 -16.46
N ASP A 14 -4.28 -17.64 -15.45
CA ASP A 14 -3.50 -16.40 -15.44
C ASP A 14 -2.02 -16.62 -15.06
N TRP A 15 -1.61 -17.84 -14.67
CA TRP A 15 -0.25 -18.10 -14.23
C TRP A 15 0.79 -17.96 -15.36
N GLN A 16 0.44 -18.33 -16.58
CA GLN A 16 1.32 -18.15 -17.75
C GLN A 16 1.52 -16.66 -18.05
N GLN A 17 0.45 -15.90 -18.00
CA GLN A 17 0.52 -14.45 -18.13
C GLN A 17 1.38 -13.84 -17.02
N ARG A 18 1.28 -14.36 -15.79
CA ARG A 18 2.12 -13.89 -14.68
C ARG A 18 3.58 -14.24 -14.83
N LEU A 19 3.91 -15.42 -15.34
CA LEU A 19 5.30 -15.74 -15.67
C LEU A 19 5.82 -14.75 -16.71
N ALA A 20 5.03 -14.43 -17.75
CA ALA A 20 5.40 -13.45 -18.75
C ALA A 20 5.52 -12.02 -18.17
N GLU A 21 4.73 -11.68 -17.14
CA GLU A 21 4.84 -10.41 -16.39
C GLU A 21 6.12 -10.32 -15.55
N LEU A 22 6.65 -11.48 -15.12
CA LEU A 22 7.88 -11.60 -14.31
C LEU A 22 9.13 -11.80 -15.15
N GLU A 23 8.98 -12.27 -16.40
CA GLU A 23 10.11 -12.32 -17.31
C GLU A 23 10.64 -10.89 -17.51
N PRO A 24 11.95 -10.67 -17.28
CA PRO A 24 12.55 -9.39 -17.56
C PRO A 24 12.24 -9.03 -19.01
N ALA A 25 11.92 -7.79 -19.24
CA ALA A 25 11.65 -7.25 -20.58
C ALA A 25 12.91 -7.32 -21.45
N ALA A 26 13.39 -8.54 -21.69
CA ALA A 26 14.44 -8.84 -22.65
C ALA A 26 13.86 -8.59 -24.02
N ALA A 27 14.29 -7.51 -24.64
CA ALA A 27 13.99 -7.10 -26.02
C ALA A 27 12.58 -6.56 -26.29
N GLY A 28 12.34 -5.34 -25.90
CA GLY A 28 11.20 -4.55 -26.30
C GLY A 28 10.44 -4.02 -25.10
N GLN A 29 10.21 -2.72 -25.04
CA GLN A 29 9.48 -2.09 -23.94
C GLN A 29 8.14 -2.81 -23.76
N PRO A 30 7.86 -3.42 -22.59
CA PRO A 30 6.56 -4.00 -22.35
C PRO A 30 5.52 -2.88 -22.46
N SER A 31 4.40 -3.16 -23.14
CA SER A 31 3.30 -2.21 -23.19
C SER A 31 2.94 -1.79 -21.76
N THR A 32 2.58 -0.54 -21.55
CA THR A 32 2.16 0.00 -20.25
C THR A 32 1.07 -0.87 -19.61
N ASP A 33 0.26 -1.52 -20.45
CA ASP A 33 -0.81 -2.42 -20.05
C ASP A 33 -0.33 -3.68 -19.30
N LEU A 34 0.76 -4.30 -19.74
CA LEU A 34 1.32 -5.48 -19.06
C LEU A 34 1.94 -5.13 -17.71
N LYS A 35 2.55 -3.94 -17.58
CA LYS A 35 3.15 -3.49 -16.32
C LYS A 35 2.12 -3.33 -15.20
N ASP A 36 0.90 -2.92 -15.55
CA ASP A 36 -0.16 -2.62 -14.61
C ASP A 36 -1.17 -3.77 -14.46
N ALA A 37 -1.03 -4.85 -15.24
CA ALA A 37 -1.93 -6.00 -15.18
C ALA A 37 -2.04 -6.60 -13.75
N PRO A 38 -0.95 -6.79 -12.98
CA PRO A 38 -1.03 -7.27 -11.61
C PRO A 38 -1.78 -6.31 -10.67
N LEU A 39 -1.62 -5.00 -10.86
CA LEU A 39 -2.36 -4.01 -10.08
C LEU A 39 -3.87 -4.07 -10.39
N ARG A 40 -4.22 -4.10 -11.67
CA ARG A 40 -5.62 -4.19 -12.09
C ARG A 40 -6.30 -5.45 -11.56
N ARG A 41 -5.57 -6.56 -11.47
CA ARG A 41 -6.06 -7.81 -10.91
C ARG A 41 -6.32 -7.70 -9.41
N ASP A 42 -5.37 -7.16 -8.63
CA ASP A 42 -5.53 -6.95 -7.20
C ASP A 42 -6.71 -6.00 -6.90
N VAL A 43 -6.81 -4.90 -7.65
CA VAL A 43 -7.94 -3.95 -7.52
C VAL A 43 -9.28 -4.61 -7.84
N ARG A 44 -9.32 -5.45 -8.88
CA ARG A 44 -10.54 -6.20 -9.24
C ARG A 44 -10.93 -7.17 -8.15
N LEU A 45 -9.99 -7.98 -7.65
CA LEU A 45 -10.22 -8.93 -6.55
C LEU A 45 -10.78 -8.21 -5.32
N LEU A 46 -10.07 -7.19 -4.83
CA LEU A 46 -10.48 -6.45 -3.64
C LEU A 46 -11.83 -5.73 -3.83
N GLY A 47 -12.09 -5.18 -5.02
CA GLY A 47 -13.37 -4.56 -5.36
C GLY A 47 -14.52 -5.56 -5.39
N THR A 48 -14.29 -6.77 -5.92
CA THR A 48 -15.30 -7.85 -5.93
C THR A 48 -15.61 -8.30 -4.51
N LEU A 49 -14.58 -8.57 -3.69
CA LEU A 49 -14.77 -8.98 -2.29
C LEU A 49 -15.48 -7.90 -1.47
N LEU A 50 -15.12 -6.63 -1.66
CA LEU A 50 -15.84 -5.53 -1.00
C LEU A 50 -17.30 -5.48 -1.44
N GLY A 51 -17.60 -5.67 -2.73
CA GLY A 51 -18.96 -5.71 -3.24
C GLY A 51 -19.80 -6.82 -2.60
N GLU A 52 -19.22 -8.00 -2.41
CA GLU A 52 -19.88 -9.12 -1.72
C GLU A 52 -20.13 -8.79 -0.25
N VAL A 53 -19.14 -8.23 0.44
CA VAL A 53 -19.28 -7.79 1.84
C VAL A 53 -20.35 -6.70 1.98
N LEU A 54 -20.42 -5.74 1.07
CA LEU A 54 -21.47 -4.70 1.08
C LEU A 54 -22.87 -5.30 0.93
N ARG A 55 -23.04 -6.28 0.05
CA ARG A 55 -24.33 -6.98 -0.11
C ARG A 55 -24.73 -7.73 1.15
N GLU A 56 -23.79 -8.45 1.74
CA GLU A 56 -24.02 -9.27 2.93
C GLU A 56 -24.30 -8.42 4.17
N GLN A 57 -23.50 -7.35 4.39
CA GLN A 57 -23.53 -6.59 5.62
C GLN A 57 -24.42 -5.34 5.58
N ALA A 58 -24.62 -4.75 4.40
CA ALA A 58 -25.36 -3.50 4.24
C ALA A 58 -26.55 -3.59 3.27
N GLY A 59 -26.72 -4.73 2.61
CA GLY A 59 -27.83 -5.03 1.70
C GLY A 59 -27.61 -4.57 0.25
N ASP A 60 -28.44 -5.12 -0.64
CA ASP A 60 -28.34 -4.89 -2.09
C ASP A 60 -28.53 -3.42 -2.47
N ALA A 61 -29.37 -2.68 -1.76
CA ALA A 61 -29.66 -1.27 -2.07
C ALA A 61 -28.40 -0.40 -2.02
N LEU A 62 -27.55 -0.54 -0.97
CA LEU A 62 -26.29 0.19 -0.86
C LEU A 62 -25.29 -0.28 -1.94
N TYR A 63 -25.23 -1.58 -2.17
CA TYR A 63 -24.35 -2.12 -3.21
C TYR A 63 -24.68 -1.57 -4.60
N GLU A 64 -25.97 -1.55 -4.98
CA GLU A 64 -26.42 -1.02 -6.26
C GLU A 64 -26.10 0.46 -6.42
N GLN A 65 -26.28 1.27 -5.38
CA GLN A 65 -25.90 2.68 -5.37
C GLN A 65 -24.38 2.88 -5.59
N VAL A 66 -23.55 2.10 -4.91
CA VAL A 66 -22.09 2.13 -5.10
C VAL A 66 -21.71 1.77 -6.53
N GLU A 67 -22.30 0.70 -7.09
CA GLU A 67 -22.05 0.22 -8.45
C GLU A 67 -22.53 1.22 -9.51
N GLU A 68 -23.65 1.87 -9.30
CA GLU A 68 -24.16 2.92 -10.19
C GLU A 68 -23.14 4.08 -10.29
N LEU A 69 -22.70 4.63 -9.16
CA LEU A 69 -21.71 5.70 -9.15
C LEU A 69 -20.36 5.28 -9.71
N ARG A 70 -19.94 4.04 -9.43
CA ARG A 70 -18.70 3.50 -9.99
C ARG A 70 -18.77 3.42 -11.52
N ARG A 71 -19.88 2.90 -12.06
CA ARG A 71 -20.11 2.82 -13.53
C ARG A 71 -20.17 4.20 -14.16
N LEU A 72 -20.88 5.13 -13.53
CA LEU A 72 -20.93 6.52 -13.96
C LEU A 72 -19.53 7.12 -14.06
N SER A 73 -18.72 6.96 -13.02
CA SER A 73 -17.36 7.48 -12.96
C SER A 73 -16.45 6.89 -14.07
N ILE A 74 -16.60 5.59 -14.35
CA ILE A 74 -15.85 4.93 -15.44
C ILE A 74 -16.30 5.46 -16.79
N HIS A 75 -17.60 5.54 -17.04
CA HIS A 75 -18.17 6.01 -18.30
C HIS A 75 -17.74 7.45 -18.61
N MET A 76 -17.82 8.32 -17.63
CA MET A 76 -17.43 9.73 -17.77
C MET A 76 -15.92 9.90 -18.05
N ARG A 77 -15.08 9.07 -17.42
CA ARG A 77 -13.63 9.06 -17.70
C ARG A 77 -13.35 8.63 -19.14
N GLN A 78 -14.03 7.59 -19.62
CA GLN A 78 -13.88 7.11 -21.00
C GLN A 78 -14.38 8.13 -22.02
N ALA A 79 -15.44 8.85 -21.70
CA ALA A 79 -15.99 9.91 -22.56
C ALA A 79 -15.18 11.22 -22.53
N GLY A 80 -14.12 11.33 -21.72
CA GLY A 80 -13.34 12.55 -21.58
C GLY A 80 -14.11 13.72 -20.98
N SER A 81 -15.17 13.45 -20.24
CA SER A 81 -16.04 14.45 -19.61
C SER A 81 -15.31 15.23 -18.53
N SER A 82 -15.73 16.49 -18.34
CA SER A 82 -15.15 17.34 -17.30
C SER A 82 -15.56 16.85 -15.89
N PRO A 83 -14.75 17.15 -14.85
CA PRO A 83 -15.11 16.85 -13.47
C PRO A 83 -16.43 17.47 -13.04
N GLU A 84 -16.79 18.65 -13.57
CA GLU A 84 -18.05 19.34 -13.29
C GLU A 84 -19.27 18.56 -13.82
N GLY A 85 -19.16 17.96 -15.02
CA GLY A 85 -20.21 17.14 -15.60
C GLY A 85 -20.47 15.90 -14.77
N LEU A 86 -19.41 15.24 -14.26
CA LEU A 86 -19.50 14.11 -13.34
C LEU A 86 -20.22 14.51 -12.03
N LEU A 87 -19.83 15.65 -11.46
CA LEU A 87 -20.39 16.16 -10.23
C LEU A 87 -21.90 16.48 -10.38
N GLN A 88 -22.30 17.02 -11.52
CA GLN A 88 -23.69 17.37 -11.79
C GLN A 88 -24.60 16.15 -11.94
N GLN A 89 -24.12 15.09 -12.62
CA GLN A 89 -24.87 13.83 -12.74
C GLN A 89 -24.91 13.07 -11.41
N ALA A 90 -23.76 12.96 -10.72
CA ALA A 90 -23.71 12.31 -9.41
C ALA A 90 -24.58 13.04 -8.37
N SER A 91 -24.63 14.39 -8.40
CA SER A 91 -25.52 15.17 -7.53
C SER A 91 -27.00 14.89 -7.79
N GLY A 92 -27.39 14.59 -9.02
CA GLY A 92 -28.74 14.17 -9.34
C GLY A 92 -29.15 12.88 -8.65
N SER A 93 -28.29 11.85 -8.75
CA SER A 93 -28.54 10.54 -8.12
C SER A 93 -28.50 10.59 -6.58
N MET A 94 -27.78 11.57 -5.99
CA MET A 94 -27.64 11.68 -4.54
C MET A 94 -28.66 12.61 -3.87
N ARG A 95 -29.43 13.37 -4.64
CA ARG A 95 -30.31 14.43 -4.11
C ARG A 95 -31.38 13.92 -3.14
N ASP A 96 -31.90 12.73 -3.41
CA ASP A 96 -33.01 12.13 -2.65
C ASP A 96 -32.53 11.11 -1.60
N MET A 97 -31.19 10.99 -1.39
CA MET A 97 -30.64 10.09 -0.40
C MET A 97 -30.90 10.58 1.01
N THR A 98 -31.25 9.66 1.90
CA THR A 98 -31.26 9.90 3.33
C THR A 98 -29.82 10.07 3.86
N LEU A 99 -29.67 10.71 5.02
CA LEU A 99 -28.35 10.85 5.67
C LEU A 99 -27.67 9.50 5.90
N ALA A 100 -28.43 8.49 6.30
CA ALA A 100 -27.91 7.12 6.52
C ALA A 100 -27.38 6.49 5.21
N GLN A 101 -28.09 6.66 4.11
CA GLN A 101 -27.65 6.17 2.79
C GLN A 101 -26.39 6.92 2.32
N ALA A 102 -26.36 8.25 2.46
CA ALA A 102 -25.19 9.05 2.11
C ALA A 102 -23.97 8.69 2.95
N ALA A 103 -24.13 8.45 4.24
CA ALA A 103 -23.07 7.98 5.14
C ALA A 103 -22.56 6.59 4.74
N GLY A 104 -23.46 5.65 4.46
CA GLY A 104 -23.12 4.30 3.99
C GLY A 104 -22.34 4.33 2.66
N LEU A 105 -22.80 5.15 1.72
CA LEU A 105 -22.14 5.33 0.43
C LEU A 105 -20.74 5.92 0.57
N THR A 106 -20.60 6.98 1.36
CA THR A 106 -19.30 7.62 1.64
C THR A 106 -18.33 6.64 2.28
N ARG A 107 -18.81 5.85 3.24
CA ARG A 107 -18.04 4.80 3.89
C ARG A 107 -17.58 3.73 2.90
N ALA A 108 -18.47 3.26 2.04
CA ALA A 108 -18.12 2.26 1.02
C ALA A 108 -17.01 2.74 0.08
N PHE A 109 -17.07 4.00 -0.37
CA PHE A 109 -16.02 4.59 -1.20
C PHE A 109 -14.72 4.81 -0.41
N ALA A 110 -14.77 5.22 0.84
CA ALA A 110 -13.58 5.33 1.70
C ALA A 110 -12.86 3.98 1.80
N PHE A 111 -13.59 2.89 2.08
CA PHE A 111 -13.02 1.53 2.08
C PHE A 111 -12.47 1.12 0.72
N TYR A 112 -13.19 1.41 -0.36
CA TYR A 112 -12.71 1.11 -1.70
C TYR A 112 -11.37 1.77 -1.99
N PHE A 113 -11.23 3.06 -1.71
CA PHE A 113 -9.95 3.77 -1.91
C PHE A 113 -8.84 3.24 -1.01
N GLU A 114 -9.18 2.82 0.19
CA GLU A 114 -8.23 2.20 1.10
C GLU A 114 -7.69 0.88 0.55
N LEU A 115 -8.57 0.02 0.02
CA LEU A 115 -8.18 -1.23 -0.62
C LEU A 115 -7.34 -1.00 -1.90
N ILE A 116 -7.65 0.04 -2.69
CA ILE A 116 -6.82 0.45 -3.83
C ILE A 116 -5.42 0.86 -3.36
N ASN A 117 -5.30 1.68 -2.32
CA ASN A 117 -4.00 2.09 -1.78
C ASN A 117 -3.17 0.89 -1.31
N LEU A 118 -3.84 -0.13 -0.76
CA LEU A 118 -3.18 -1.38 -0.38
C LEU A 118 -2.67 -2.15 -1.60
N ALA A 119 -3.49 -2.27 -2.65
CA ALA A 119 -3.10 -2.89 -3.92
C ALA A 119 -1.93 -2.16 -4.59
N GLU A 120 -1.97 -0.82 -4.63
CA GLU A 120 -0.87 -0.01 -5.18
C GLU A 120 0.43 -0.19 -4.39
N THR A 121 0.36 -0.23 -3.07
CA THR A 121 1.53 -0.45 -2.21
C THR A 121 2.14 -1.82 -2.48
N ASN A 122 1.31 -2.86 -2.59
CA ASN A 122 1.75 -4.21 -2.96
C ASN A 122 2.38 -4.24 -4.37
N HIS A 123 1.76 -3.54 -5.32
CA HIS A 123 2.30 -3.44 -6.68
C HIS A 123 3.67 -2.73 -6.72
N ARG A 124 3.85 -1.66 -5.95
CA ARG A 124 5.16 -0.98 -5.83
C ARG A 124 6.25 -1.92 -5.28
N LYS A 125 5.92 -2.76 -4.28
CA LYS A 125 6.83 -3.77 -3.74
C LYS A 125 7.22 -4.80 -4.82
N ARG A 126 6.23 -5.32 -5.57
CA ARG A 126 6.49 -6.24 -6.70
C ARG A 126 7.42 -5.63 -7.74
N ARG A 127 7.15 -4.39 -8.16
CA ARG A 127 8.01 -3.69 -9.12
C ARG A 127 9.43 -3.49 -8.61
N ARG A 128 9.58 -3.15 -7.32
CA ARG A 128 10.90 -3.01 -6.69
C ARG A 128 11.65 -4.35 -6.70
N ALA A 129 10.98 -5.44 -6.34
CA ALA A 129 11.56 -6.79 -6.36
C ALA A 129 11.96 -7.21 -7.78
N ALA A 130 11.12 -6.96 -8.78
CA ALA A 130 11.45 -7.26 -10.18
C ALA A 130 12.70 -6.50 -10.65
N LEU A 131 12.81 -5.20 -10.34
CA LEU A 131 14.01 -4.41 -10.66
C LEU A 131 15.29 -4.92 -9.99
N GLN A 132 15.19 -5.58 -8.83
CA GLN A 132 16.35 -6.17 -8.14
C GLN A 132 16.80 -7.48 -8.80
N LEU A 133 15.91 -8.18 -9.52
CA LEU A 133 16.23 -9.41 -10.23
C LEU A 133 16.88 -9.15 -11.59
N GLU A 134 16.71 -7.99 -12.17
CA GLU A 134 17.38 -7.60 -13.42
C GLU A 134 18.86 -7.32 -13.16
N GLN A 135 19.75 -8.23 -13.59
CA GLN A 135 21.19 -8.11 -13.36
C GLN A 135 21.82 -6.84 -13.97
N ASP A 136 21.28 -6.39 -15.09
CA ASP A 136 21.75 -5.21 -15.84
C ASP A 136 20.84 -3.97 -15.69
N ALA A 137 19.83 -4.02 -14.82
CA ALA A 137 18.94 -2.89 -14.63
C ALA A 137 19.71 -1.67 -14.12
N ARG A 138 19.52 -0.55 -14.80
CA ARG A 138 20.05 0.71 -14.28
C ARG A 138 19.42 0.98 -12.92
N PRO A 139 20.23 1.28 -11.89
CA PRO A 139 19.70 1.56 -10.56
C PRO A 139 18.67 2.67 -10.63
N GLN A 140 17.62 2.53 -9.84
CA GLN A 140 16.54 3.51 -9.78
C GLN A 140 17.10 4.91 -9.46
N ARG A 141 16.72 5.89 -10.27
CA ARG A 141 17.08 7.30 -10.06
C ARG A 141 16.55 7.77 -8.69
N GLY A 142 17.40 8.40 -7.87
CA GLY A 142 17.04 8.80 -6.50
C GLY A 142 17.18 7.70 -5.45
N GLY A 143 17.42 6.44 -5.85
CA GLY A 143 17.82 5.38 -4.93
C GLY A 143 19.31 5.45 -4.59
N LEU A 144 19.73 4.79 -3.51
CA LEU A 144 21.11 4.82 -3.03
C LEU A 144 22.11 4.34 -4.10
N ARG A 145 21.85 3.19 -4.72
CA ARG A 145 22.70 2.67 -5.82
C ARG A 145 22.80 3.66 -6.98
N GLY A 146 21.66 4.24 -7.40
CA GLY A 146 21.64 5.22 -8.49
C GLY A 146 22.41 6.49 -8.15
N THR A 147 22.38 6.90 -6.89
CA THR A 147 23.15 8.05 -6.39
C THR A 147 24.65 7.74 -6.38
N LEU A 148 25.06 6.60 -5.83
CA LEU A 148 26.47 6.18 -5.80
C LEU A 148 27.06 6.02 -7.21
N ARG A 149 26.30 5.42 -8.13
CA ARG A 149 26.70 5.31 -9.53
C ARG A 149 26.94 6.69 -10.15
N ARG A 150 26.02 7.61 -9.94
CA ARG A 150 26.14 8.99 -10.45
C ARG A 150 27.34 9.72 -9.82
N MET A 151 27.59 9.52 -8.53
CA MET A 151 28.78 10.08 -7.86
C MET A 151 30.07 9.55 -8.51
N LYS A 152 30.16 8.24 -8.75
CA LYS A 152 31.27 7.63 -9.48
C LYS A 152 31.43 8.20 -10.89
N GLU A 153 30.35 8.36 -11.64
CA GLU A 153 30.35 8.96 -13.00
C GLU A 153 30.81 10.43 -12.99
N THR A 154 30.61 11.13 -11.86
CA THR A 154 31.06 12.51 -11.69
C THR A 154 32.43 12.64 -11.03
N GLY A 155 33.16 11.52 -10.83
CA GLY A 155 34.54 11.49 -10.40
C GLY A 155 34.78 11.32 -8.89
N TYR A 156 33.73 11.06 -8.09
CA TYR A 156 33.91 10.75 -6.67
C TYR A 156 34.52 9.37 -6.49
N SER A 157 35.51 9.27 -5.59
CA SER A 157 36.07 7.99 -5.16
C SER A 157 35.09 7.26 -4.21
N ALA A 158 35.38 5.98 -3.94
CA ALA A 158 34.61 5.19 -2.97
C ALA A 158 34.74 5.75 -1.56
N GLU A 159 35.93 6.19 -1.19
CA GLU A 159 36.26 6.77 0.13
C GLU A 159 35.58 8.14 0.30
N GLU A 160 35.58 8.98 -0.73
CA GLU A 160 34.88 10.27 -0.71
C GLU A 160 33.36 10.05 -0.58
N SER A 161 32.81 9.06 -1.29
CA SER A 161 31.40 8.69 -1.19
C SER A 161 31.03 8.20 0.21
N LEU A 162 31.91 7.40 0.85
CA LEU A 162 31.73 6.95 2.22
C LEU A 162 31.84 8.12 3.22
N ALA A 163 32.82 9.01 3.03
CA ALA A 163 32.97 10.19 3.86
C ALA A 163 31.74 11.12 3.81
N LEU A 164 31.12 11.25 2.65
CA LEU A 164 29.83 11.97 2.53
C LEU A 164 28.70 11.24 3.25
N LEU A 165 28.60 9.92 3.14
CA LEU A 165 27.62 9.14 3.87
C LEU A 165 27.74 9.32 5.38
N GLN A 166 28.97 9.37 5.90
CA GLN A 166 29.26 9.58 7.34
C GLN A 166 28.76 10.93 7.87
N ARG A 167 28.50 11.89 6.99
CA ARG A 167 27.95 13.21 7.34
C ARG A 167 26.43 13.27 7.27
N ILE A 168 25.78 12.21 6.76
CA ILE A 168 24.33 12.15 6.64
C ILE A 168 23.74 11.63 7.95
N HIS A 169 22.75 12.34 8.45
CA HIS A 169 21.93 11.92 9.56
C HIS A 169 20.46 12.22 9.23
N ILE A 170 19.63 11.20 9.19
CA ILE A 170 18.23 11.30 8.85
C ILE A 170 17.41 11.01 10.11
N THR A 171 16.54 11.93 10.48
CA THR A 171 15.68 11.79 11.65
C THR A 171 14.22 11.86 11.22
N PRO A 172 13.62 10.74 10.80
CA PRO A 172 12.17 10.68 10.63
C PRO A 172 11.47 11.04 11.94
N THR A 173 10.62 12.06 11.88
CA THR A 173 9.93 12.58 13.06
C THR A 173 8.44 12.28 12.94
N PHE A 174 7.91 11.56 13.94
CA PHE A 174 6.49 11.25 13.99
C PHE A 174 5.71 12.47 14.43
N THR A 175 4.66 12.77 13.68
CA THR A 175 3.62 13.71 14.04
C THR A 175 2.29 12.96 14.09
N ALA A 176 1.36 13.38 14.93
CA ALA A 176 0.01 12.83 14.94
C ALA A 176 -1.00 13.96 15.08
N HIS A 177 -2.02 13.88 14.24
CA HIS A 177 -3.24 14.64 14.39
C HIS A 177 -4.30 13.77 15.08
N PRO A 178 -5.09 14.29 16.03
CA PRO A 178 -6.15 13.52 16.70
C PRO A 178 -7.13 12.87 15.73
N THR A 179 -7.35 13.49 14.57
CA THR A 179 -8.22 12.99 13.51
C THR A 179 -7.62 11.84 12.69
N GLU A 180 -6.29 11.68 12.72
CA GLU A 180 -5.56 10.68 11.91
C GLU A 180 -5.19 9.43 12.70
N VAL A 181 -5.50 9.40 14.00
CA VAL A 181 -5.18 8.26 14.86
C VAL A 181 -6.02 7.04 14.45
N ALA A 182 -5.47 6.23 13.54
CA ALA A 182 -6.09 4.97 13.16
C ALA A 182 -6.18 4.03 14.37
N ARG A 183 -7.31 3.32 14.49
CA ARG A 183 -7.41 2.29 15.52
C ARG A 183 -6.35 1.21 15.26
N ARG A 184 -5.68 0.76 16.32
CA ARG A 184 -4.70 -0.34 16.25
C ARG A 184 -5.27 -1.56 15.52
N ALA A 185 -6.54 -1.88 15.76
CA ALA A 185 -7.24 -2.96 15.07
C ALA A 185 -7.28 -2.78 13.53
N VAL A 186 -7.50 -1.56 13.05
CA VAL A 186 -7.50 -1.25 11.61
C VAL A 186 -6.12 -1.44 11.01
N MET A 187 -5.06 -0.97 11.67
CA MET A 187 -3.68 -1.16 11.23
C MET A 187 -3.31 -2.64 11.11
N PHE A 188 -3.70 -3.47 12.09
CA PHE A 188 -3.45 -4.90 12.04
C PHE A 188 -4.20 -5.61 10.91
N LYS A 189 -5.46 -5.23 10.64
CA LYS A 189 -6.25 -5.77 9.52
C LYS A 189 -5.60 -5.43 8.18
N ARG A 190 -5.21 -4.17 7.97
CA ARG A 190 -4.50 -3.72 6.77
C ARG A 190 -3.20 -4.51 6.56
N ARG A 191 -2.42 -4.72 7.63
CA ARG A 191 -1.17 -5.49 7.57
C ARG A 191 -1.43 -6.96 7.21
N ARG A 192 -2.49 -7.58 7.72
CA ARG A 192 -2.87 -8.95 7.35
C ARG A 192 -3.28 -9.03 5.88
N MET A 193 -4.13 -8.14 5.41
CA MET A 193 -4.52 -8.08 4.00
C MET A 193 -3.29 -7.86 3.08
N ALA A 194 -2.35 -6.99 3.46
CA ALA A 194 -1.11 -6.79 2.71
C ALA A 194 -0.30 -8.09 2.56
N ARG A 195 -0.16 -8.86 3.65
CA ARG A 195 0.53 -10.16 3.63
C ARG A 195 -0.18 -11.17 2.73
N VAL A 196 -1.51 -11.22 2.77
CA VAL A 196 -2.29 -12.11 1.89
C VAL A 196 -2.09 -11.72 0.42
N LEU A 197 -2.12 -10.43 0.09
CA LEU A 197 -1.83 -9.96 -1.26
C LEU A 197 -0.40 -10.29 -1.72
N GLU A 198 0.57 -10.25 -0.83
CA GLU A 198 1.95 -10.68 -1.12
C GLU A 198 1.99 -12.20 -1.42
N GLN A 199 1.28 -13.02 -0.64
CA GLN A 199 1.19 -14.46 -0.85
C GLN A 199 0.48 -14.80 -2.17
N LEU A 200 -0.63 -14.11 -2.49
CA LEU A 200 -1.28 -14.20 -3.81
C LEU A 200 -0.34 -13.80 -4.95
N GLY A 201 0.67 -13.00 -4.63
CA GLY A 201 1.78 -12.66 -5.53
C GLY A 201 2.72 -13.82 -5.84
N ALA A 202 2.82 -14.86 -5.03
CA ALA A 202 3.64 -16.03 -5.29
C ALA A 202 3.03 -16.93 -6.38
N ILE A 203 3.87 -17.54 -7.20
CA ILE A 203 3.45 -18.39 -8.32
C ILE A 203 4.26 -19.70 -8.31
N PRO A 204 3.64 -20.82 -8.68
CA PRO A 204 2.21 -21.09 -8.82
C PRO A 204 1.57 -21.42 -7.46
N LEU A 205 0.29 -21.10 -7.30
CA LEU A 205 -0.49 -21.46 -6.12
C LEU A 205 -1.61 -22.45 -6.50
N PRO A 206 -1.79 -23.55 -5.75
CA PRO A 206 -2.92 -24.46 -5.92
C PRO A 206 -4.26 -23.80 -5.60
N ASP A 207 -5.34 -24.19 -6.31
CA ASP A 207 -6.69 -23.63 -6.10
C ASP A 207 -7.16 -23.60 -4.63
N PRO A 208 -6.97 -24.67 -3.82
CA PRO A 208 -7.38 -24.61 -2.41
C PRO A 208 -6.65 -23.54 -1.60
N VAL A 209 -5.39 -23.27 -1.96
CA VAL A 209 -4.60 -22.19 -1.31
C VAL A 209 -5.12 -20.83 -1.74
N LEU A 210 -5.42 -20.63 -3.03
CA LEU A 210 -6.02 -19.41 -3.55
C LEU A 210 -7.34 -19.11 -2.85
N GLN A 211 -8.24 -20.09 -2.76
CA GLN A 211 -9.50 -19.95 -2.04
C GLN A 211 -9.31 -19.55 -0.58
N SER A 212 -8.40 -20.23 0.14
CA SER A 212 -8.12 -19.90 1.54
C SER A 212 -7.61 -18.46 1.70
N LEU A 213 -6.80 -17.96 0.77
CA LEU A 213 -6.31 -16.59 0.77
C LEU A 213 -7.42 -15.57 0.46
N GLU A 214 -8.30 -15.89 -0.49
CA GLU A 214 -9.48 -15.07 -0.81
C GLU A 214 -10.45 -14.99 0.37
N ASP A 215 -10.72 -16.12 1.04
CA ASP A 215 -11.56 -16.17 2.24
C ASP A 215 -10.94 -15.37 3.39
N SER A 216 -9.62 -15.40 3.51
CA SER A 216 -8.89 -14.58 4.48
C SER A 216 -9.05 -13.08 4.19
N LEU A 217 -8.94 -12.66 2.92
CA LEU A 217 -9.20 -11.26 2.52
C LEU A 217 -10.65 -10.87 2.79
N ARG A 218 -11.62 -11.71 2.42
CA ARG A 218 -13.03 -11.48 2.70
C ARG A 218 -13.27 -11.26 4.18
N THR A 219 -12.73 -12.14 5.03
CA THR A 219 -12.84 -12.03 6.48
C THR A 219 -12.28 -10.71 7.01
N GLU A 220 -11.10 -10.29 6.55
CA GLU A 220 -10.50 -9.03 6.97
C GLU A 220 -11.29 -7.81 6.48
N ILE A 221 -11.82 -7.85 5.25
CA ILE A 221 -12.67 -6.78 4.69
C ILE A 221 -13.98 -6.69 5.49
N THR A 222 -14.64 -7.83 5.78
CA THR A 222 -15.84 -7.86 6.62
C THR A 222 -15.54 -7.30 8.01
N ALA A 223 -14.48 -7.78 8.66
CA ALA A 223 -14.09 -7.30 9.97
C ALA A 223 -13.68 -5.82 9.98
N LEU A 224 -13.16 -5.31 8.87
CA LEU A 224 -12.87 -3.89 8.70
C LEU A 224 -14.18 -3.10 8.54
N TRP A 225 -15.11 -3.58 7.71
CA TRP A 225 -16.44 -3.00 7.54
C TRP A 225 -17.22 -2.92 8.86
N GLU A 226 -17.18 -3.97 9.67
CA GLU A 226 -17.82 -4.00 10.99
C GLU A 226 -17.08 -3.18 12.07
N THR A 227 -15.87 -2.71 11.77
CA THR A 227 -15.13 -1.87 12.70
C THR A 227 -15.66 -0.43 12.60
N ASP A 228 -16.15 0.09 13.71
CA ASP A 228 -16.59 1.48 13.79
C ASP A 228 -15.38 2.42 13.64
N GLU A 229 -15.37 3.22 12.55
CA GLU A 229 -14.29 4.17 12.28
C GLU A 229 -14.44 5.46 13.09
N VAL A 230 -15.68 5.83 13.38
CA VAL A 230 -15.97 7.03 14.16
C VAL A 230 -15.78 6.70 15.64
N ARG A 231 -14.78 7.32 16.25
CA ARG A 231 -14.60 7.20 17.69
C ARG A 231 -15.68 7.99 18.41
N SER A 232 -16.43 7.34 19.28
CA SER A 232 -17.34 8.01 20.19
C SER A 232 -16.61 8.85 21.26
N ILE A 233 -15.31 8.53 21.50
CA ILE A 233 -14.43 9.21 22.45
C ILE A 233 -13.19 9.67 21.71
N SER A 234 -12.86 10.96 21.81
CA SER A 234 -11.62 11.49 21.25
C SER A 234 -10.40 10.80 21.87
N PRO A 235 -9.38 10.42 21.08
CA PRO A 235 -8.17 9.82 21.60
C PRO A 235 -7.48 10.77 22.58
N SER A 236 -6.95 10.22 23.65
CA SER A 236 -6.05 10.94 24.56
C SER A 236 -4.66 11.07 23.95
N VAL A 237 -3.85 12.01 24.44
CA VAL A 237 -2.42 12.13 24.06
C VAL A 237 -1.67 10.83 24.29
N ILE A 238 -2.01 10.08 25.36
CA ILE A 238 -1.41 8.77 25.65
C ILE A 238 -1.76 7.74 24.57
N ASP A 239 -2.99 7.79 24.03
CA ASP A 239 -3.39 6.89 22.94
C ASP A 239 -2.62 7.21 21.64
N GLU A 240 -2.38 8.49 21.38
CA GLU A 240 -1.54 8.93 20.25
C GLU A 240 -0.09 8.44 20.42
N VAL A 241 0.50 8.58 21.60
CA VAL A 241 1.85 8.09 21.91
C VAL A 241 1.94 6.58 21.72
N LYS A 242 0.97 5.83 22.28
CA LYS A 242 0.92 4.36 22.10
C LYS A 242 0.83 3.97 20.63
N MET A 243 0.01 4.66 19.85
CA MET A 243 -0.08 4.42 18.42
C MET A 243 1.26 4.67 17.71
N GLY A 244 1.96 5.76 18.04
CA GLY A 244 3.29 6.04 17.52
C GLY A 244 4.28 4.90 17.84
N LEU A 245 4.26 4.39 19.07
CA LEU A 245 5.10 3.26 19.50
C LEU A 245 4.77 1.97 18.76
N ASP A 246 3.50 1.71 18.43
CA ASP A 246 3.09 0.54 17.66
C ASP A 246 3.78 0.47 16.28
N TYR A 247 4.14 1.60 15.67
CA TYR A 247 4.88 1.61 14.41
C TYR A 247 6.31 1.11 14.55
N TYR A 248 6.95 1.32 15.70
CA TYR A 248 8.29 0.80 15.95
C TYR A 248 8.28 -0.73 15.94
N ASP A 249 7.40 -1.35 16.72
CA ASP A 249 7.29 -2.81 16.78
C ASP A 249 6.74 -3.40 15.47
N ALA A 250 5.78 -2.70 14.86
CA ALA A 250 5.09 -3.21 13.68
C ALA A 250 5.96 -3.23 12.42
N SER A 251 6.95 -2.32 12.28
CA SER A 251 7.69 -2.18 11.02
C SER A 251 9.09 -1.59 11.14
N LEU A 252 9.32 -0.59 11.98
CA LEU A 252 10.57 0.18 11.92
C LEU A 252 11.77 -0.63 12.42
N LEU A 253 11.62 -1.34 13.56
CA LEU A 253 12.69 -2.15 14.13
C LEU A 253 13.06 -3.32 13.21
N GLU A 254 12.08 -3.89 12.51
CA GLU A 254 12.30 -4.96 11.53
C GLU A 254 12.96 -4.44 10.24
N ALA A 255 12.58 -3.24 9.78
CA ALA A 255 13.10 -2.65 8.55
C ALA A 255 14.53 -2.07 8.69
N LEU A 256 14.88 -1.62 9.88
CA LEU A 256 16.16 -0.91 10.10
C LEU A 256 17.41 -1.73 9.70
N PRO A 257 17.57 -3.00 10.09
CA PRO A 257 18.68 -3.83 9.65
C PRO A 257 18.73 -4.01 8.12
N GLN A 258 17.57 -4.06 7.47
CA GLN A 258 17.48 -4.21 6.02
C GLN A 258 17.99 -2.95 5.30
N VAL A 259 17.66 -1.76 5.80
CA VAL A 259 18.17 -0.50 5.26
C VAL A 259 19.70 -0.47 5.32
N TYR A 260 20.32 -0.84 6.46
CA TYR A 260 21.77 -0.89 6.59
C TYR A 260 22.40 -1.98 5.70
N ALA A 261 21.74 -3.12 5.52
CA ALA A 261 22.19 -4.14 4.58
C ALA A 261 22.14 -3.62 3.12
N GLU A 262 21.08 -2.90 2.72
CA GLU A 262 21.00 -2.25 1.40
C GLU A 262 22.11 -1.24 1.18
N VAL A 263 22.49 -0.47 2.19
CA VAL A 263 23.63 0.47 2.10
C VAL A 263 24.93 -0.28 1.80
N ARG A 264 25.22 -1.35 2.53
CA ARG A 264 26.41 -2.19 2.29
C ARG A 264 26.42 -2.78 0.88
N LEU A 265 25.32 -3.37 0.46
CA LEU A 265 25.18 -3.95 -0.88
C LEU A 265 25.33 -2.90 -1.98
N ALA A 266 24.84 -1.68 -1.76
CA ALA A 266 25.01 -0.58 -2.71
C ALA A 266 26.46 -0.16 -2.86
N PHE A 267 27.22 -0.02 -1.77
CA PHE A 267 28.66 0.30 -1.80
C PHE A 267 29.47 -0.83 -2.45
N ALA A 268 29.17 -2.09 -2.14
CA ALA A 268 29.82 -3.22 -2.78
C ALA A 268 29.60 -3.22 -4.30
N ALA A 269 28.35 -3.02 -4.73
CA ALA A 269 27.98 -3.07 -6.14
C ALA A 269 28.50 -1.89 -6.98
N GLU A 270 28.43 -0.67 -6.47
CA GLU A 270 28.73 0.53 -7.26
C GLU A 270 30.18 1.05 -7.03
N CYS A 271 30.70 0.88 -5.81
CA CYS A 271 32.02 1.39 -5.42
C CYS A 271 33.08 0.28 -5.26
N GLY A 272 32.69 -1.01 -5.28
CA GLY A 272 33.61 -2.12 -5.00
C GLY A 272 34.05 -2.19 -3.53
N LEU A 273 33.39 -1.47 -2.62
CA LEU A 273 33.77 -1.36 -1.22
C LEU A 273 32.90 -2.26 -0.35
N ASN A 274 33.51 -3.32 0.22
CA ASN A 274 32.83 -4.25 1.12
C ASN A 274 32.90 -3.76 2.57
N LEU A 275 31.87 -3.02 2.98
CA LEU A 275 31.77 -2.46 4.32
C LEU A 275 31.28 -3.52 5.32
N ARG A 276 31.89 -3.56 6.51
CA ARG A 276 31.38 -4.29 7.66
C ARG A 276 30.28 -3.46 8.36
N PRO A 277 29.37 -4.07 9.13
CA PRO A 277 28.32 -3.34 9.84
C PRO A 277 28.86 -2.21 10.73
N GLU A 278 30.02 -2.44 11.37
CA GLU A 278 30.67 -1.50 12.31
C GLU A 278 31.28 -0.27 11.61
N GLU A 279 31.51 -0.36 10.31
CA GLU A 279 32.07 0.72 9.50
C GLU A 279 31.00 1.68 8.99
N LEU A 280 29.71 1.32 9.14
CA LEU A 280 28.62 2.18 8.76
C LEU A 280 28.35 3.24 9.85
N PRO A 281 28.13 4.49 9.45
CA PRO A 281 27.73 5.52 10.39
C PRO A 281 26.29 5.29 10.87
N ARG A 282 25.94 5.91 11.98
CA ARG A 282 24.56 5.99 12.43
C ARG A 282 23.77 6.92 11.51
N LEU A 283 23.13 6.36 10.49
CA LEU A 283 22.39 7.10 9.48
C LEU A 283 21.01 7.55 9.94
N LEU A 284 20.36 6.74 10.79
CA LEU A 284 18.98 6.91 11.18
C LEU A 284 18.83 7.05 12.68
N SER A 285 18.05 8.02 13.08
CA SER A 285 17.44 8.12 14.40
C SER A 285 15.97 8.45 14.22
N PHE A 286 15.18 8.23 15.27
CA PHE A 286 13.75 8.54 15.23
C PHE A 286 13.42 9.56 16.29
N ALA A 287 12.55 10.49 15.94
CA ALA A 287 12.01 11.48 16.87
C ALA A 287 10.47 11.46 16.80
N SER A 288 9.83 12.06 17.77
CA SER A 288 8.38 12.18 17.83
C SER A 288 8.00 13.53 18.41
N TRP A 289 7.04 14.17 17.77
CA TRP A 289 6.33 15.36 18.27
C TRP A 289 4.99 14.97 18.91
N ILE A 290 4.64 13.68 18.86
CA ILE A 290 3.40 13.17 19.45
C ILE A 290 3.42 13.47 20.96
N GLY A 291 2.39 14.17 21.42
CA GLY A 291 2.27 14.60 22.80
C GLY A 291 3.00 15.90 23.15
N GLY A 292 3.81 16.45 22.23
CA GLY A 292 4.51 17.73 22.39
C GLY A 292 4.04 18.82 21.42
N ASP A 293 3.43 18.45 20.32
CA ASP A 293 2.92 19.36 19.32
C ASP A 293 1.57 19.95 19.75
N ARG A 294 1.52 21.27 19.84
CA ARG A 294 0.31 22.00 20.22
C ARG A 294 -0.49 22.51 19.04
N ASP A 295 0.06 22.40 17.83
CA ASP A 295 -0.60 22.90 16.63
C ASP A 295 -1.82 22.01 16.29
N GLY A 296 -3.00 22.58 16.51
CA GLY A 296 -4.29 21.92 16.23
C GLY A 296 -4.67 20.79 17.20
N ASN A 297 -3.90 20.51 18.25
CA ASN A 297 -4.25 19.48 19.25
C ASN A 297 -4.72 20.12 20.56
N PRO A 298 -6.05 20.20 20.82
CA PRO A 298 -6.60 20.82 22.02
C PRO A 298 -6.29 20.04 23.32
N ASN A 299 -5.77 18.81 23.22
CA ASN A 299 -5.48 17.94 24.35
C ASN A 299 -4.04 18.09 24.88
N VAL A 300 -3.17 18.83 24.16
CA VAL A 300 -1.80 19.10 24.59
C VAL A 300 -1.77 20.42 25.37
N HIS A 301 -1.69 20.31 26.69
CA HIS A 301 -1.60 21.43 27.60
C HIS A 301 -0.14 21.67 28.04
N PRO A 302 0.21 22.90 28.49
CA PRO A 302 1.51 23.21 29.06
C PRO A 302 1.83 22.38 30.29
#